data_2680d3d2928d8e8eac634ca1e2dbd50b
#
_entry.id   2680d3d2928d8e8eac634ca1e2dbd50b
#
_cell.length_a   1.000
_cell.length_b   1.000
_cell.length_c   1.000
_cell.angle_alpha   90.00
_cell.angle_beta   90.00
_cell.angle_gamma   90.00
#
_symmetry.space_group_name_H-M   'P 1'
#
loop_
_entity.id
_entity.type
_entity.pdbx_description
1 polymer ?
#
loop_
_entity_poly.entity_id
_entity_poly.type
_entity_poly.pdbx_seq_one_letter_code
_entity_poly.pdbx_strand_id
1 'polypeptide(L)'
;PYLERKGIDFIAQTVTKIEPDANTLTLQNGDKVNYDFLIITTGPKLSFDEVPGAGPHGGFTQSICTIDHAEKCYADYQKLVDNPGPVIIGAMPGASCFGPAYEYTMVLDAALRKKKLRYKVPMTYVTAEPYIGHLGLDGVGDSKGIMEHAFRDHDVRWITNAKTTKVEDGKMFVDELDMQGNLVKQHELPFKHSMMLPAF
;
A
#
# COMPACT_ATOMS: atom_id res chain seq x y z
N PRO A 1 -23.39 20.49 -5.35
CA PRO A 1 -23.52 21.16 -6.67
C PRO A 1 -23.41 20.22 -7.87
N TYR A 2 -22.38 19.29 -7.93
CA TYR A 2 -22.29 18.40 -9.09
C TYR A 2 -23.33 17.26 -9.02
N LEU A 3 -23.47 16.64 -7.87
CA LEU A 3 -24.42 15.54 -7.65
C LEU A 3 -25.86 16.02 -7.80
N GLU A 4 -26.19 17.15 -7.21
CA GLU A 4 -27.53 17.78 -7.31
C GLU A 4 -27.92 18.07 -8.76
N ARG A 5 -26.98 18.55 -9.61
CA ARG A 5 -27.22 18.76 -11.04
C ARG A 5 -27.55 17.47 -11.80
N LYS A 6 -27.23 16.31 -11.21
CA LYS A 6 -27.52 14.99 -11.75
C LYS A 6 -28.78 14.35 -11.11
N GLY A 7 -29.49 15.10 -10.25
CA GLY A 7 -30.64 14.58 -9.53
C GLY A 7 -30.26 13.58 -8.45
N ILE A 8 -29.04 13.70 -7.90
CA ILE A 8 -28.53 12.83 -6.85
C ILE A 8 -28.55 13.60 -5.53
N ASP A 9 -29.28 13.11 -4.56
CA ASP A 9 -29.30 13.66 -3.20
C ASP A 9 -28.01 13.27 -2.47
N PHE A 10 -27.37 14.23 -1.83
CA PHE A 10 -26.19 14.02 -1.03
C PHE A 10 -26.50 14.27 0.46
N ILE A 11 -26.33 13.23 1.26
CA ILE A 11 -26.54 13.28 2.72
C ILE A 11 -25.18 13.11 3.43
N ALA A 12 -24.65 14.21 3.98
CA ALA A 12 -23.38 14.21 4.71
C ALA A 12 -23.58 13.70 6.16
N GLN A 13 -23.92 12.42 6.32
CA GLN A 13 -24.19 11.77 7.60
C GLN A 13 -23.55 10.37 7.62
N THR A 14 -23.11 9.95 8.81
CA THR A 14 -22.63 8.59 9.01
C THR A 14 -23.79 7.60 9.05
N VAL A 15 -23.70 6.50 8.30
CA VAL A 15 -24.61 5.36 8.44
C VAL A 15 -24.21 4.56 9.68
N THR A 16 -25.13 4.42 10.65
CA THR A 16 -24.87 3.72 11.91
C THR A 16 -25.45 2.31 11.92
N LYS A 17 -26.47 2.04 11.09
CA LYS A 17 -27.11 0.74 10.98
C LYS A 17 -27.64 0.48 9.59
N ILE A 18 -27.51 -0.74 9.13
CA ILE A 18 -28.15 -1.27 7.91
C ILE A 18 -29.14 -2.33 8.33
N GLU A 19 -30.39 -2.23 7.89
CA GLU A 19 -31.47 -3.18 8.12
C GLU A 19 -31.88 -3.78 6.76
N PRO A 20 -31.20 -4.85 6.31
CA PRO A 20 -31.38 -5.39 4.94
C PRO A 20 -32.81 -5.89 4.67
N ASP A 21 -33.42 -6.53 5.65
CA ASP A 21 -34.79 -7.07 5.50
C ASP A 21 -35.87 -5.99 5.38
N ALA A 22 -35.56 -4.77 5.88
CA ALA A 22 -36.44 -3.61 5.81
C ALA A 22 -36.02 -2.64 4.69
N ASN A 23 -34.95 -2.91 3.96
CA ASN A 23 -34.35 -2.00 2.96
C ASN A 23 -34.14 -0.57 3.50
N THR A 24 -33.59 -0.47 4.72
CA THR A 24 -33.48 0.80 5.44
C THR A 24 -32.10 1.01 6.00
N LEU A 25 -31.57 2.24 5.91
CA LEU A 25 -30.39 2.74 6.61
C LEU A 25 -30.81 3.66 7.74
N THR A 26 -30.12 3.57 8.88
CA THR A 26 -30.23 4.55 9.97
C THR A 26 -28.98 5.42 9.98
N LEU A 27 -29.18 6.75 9.98
CA LEU A 27 -28.12 7.75 10.02
C LEU A 27 -27.79 8.14 11.46
N GLN A 28 -26.64 8.75 11.67
CA GLN A 28 -26.16 9.17 13.00
C GLN A 28 -27.12 10.16 13.70
N ASN A 29 -27.81 10.99 12.93
CA ASN A 29 -28.82 11.92 13.44
C ASN A 29 -30.18 11.26 13.77
N GLY A 30 -30.31 9.95 13.55
CA GLY A 30 -31.53 9.16 13.76
C GLY A 30 -32.48 9.07 12.56
N ASP A 31 -32.20 9.79 11.48
CA ASP A 31 -33.01 9.72 10.26
C ASP A 31 -32.90 8.35 9.60
N LYS A 32 -33.95 7.96 8.89
CA LYS A 32 -34.00 6.72 8.11
C LYS A 32 -34.05 7.01 6.63
N VAL A 33 -33.26 6.26 5.85
CA VAL A 33 -33.26 6.29 4.39
C VAL A 33 -33.64 4.92 3.86
N ASN A 34 -34.68 4.85 3.07
CA ASN A 34 -35.10 3.64 2.40
C ASN A 34 -34.41 3.52 1.03
N TYR A 35 -34.21 2.27 0.57
CA TYR A 35 -33.57 1.98 -0.71
C TYR A 35 -34.18 0.75 -1.38
N ASP A 36 -34.16 0.72 -2.70
CA ASP A 36 -34.44 -0.47 -3.49
C ASP A 36 -33.15 -1.26 -3.77
N PHE A 37 -32.03 -0.55 -3.95
CA PHE A 37 -30.68 -1.11 -4.15
C PHE A 37 -29.70 -0.36 -3.26
N LEU A 38 -28.81 -1.11 -2.60
CA LEU A 38 -27.75 -0.57 -1.75
C LEU A 38 -26.38 -0.89 -2.35
N ILE A 39 -25.57 0.15 -2.58
CA ILE A 39 -24.16 0.02 -2.97
C ILE A 39 -23.29 0.52 -1.83
N ILE A 40 -22.41 -0.32 -1.31
CA ILE A 40 -21.49 0.02 -0.22
C ILE A 40 -20.10 0.21 -0.80
N THR A 41 -19.58 1.44 -0.73
CA THR A 41 -18.27 1.82 -1.27
C THR A 41 -17.43 2.56 -0.23
N THR A 42 -17.52 2.15 1.04
CA THR A 42 -16.85 2.81 2.18
C THR A 42 -15.34 2.56 2.23
N GLY A 43 -14.81 1.73 1.33
CA GLY A 43 -13.41 1.33 1.31
C GLY A 43 -13.07 0.27 2.37
N PRO A 44 -11.83 -0.24 2.34
CA PRO A 44 -11.35 -1.26 3.28
C PRO A 44 -10.88 -0.65 4.61
N LYS A 45 -10.81 -1.49 5.64
CA LYS A 45 -10.02 -1.20 6.84
C LYS A 45 -8.57 -1.59 6.58
N LEU A 46 -7.65 -0.67 6.81
CA LEU A 46 -6.21 -0.90 6.63
C LEU A 46 -5.66 -1.68 7.84
N SER A 47 -5.21 -2.91 7.63
CA SER A 47 -4.79 -3.86 8.67
C SER A 47 -3.27 -3.83 8.90
N PHE A 48 -2.71 -2.69 9.30
CA PHE A 48 -1.28 -2.59 9.67
C PHE A 48 -0.93 -3.43 10.90
N ASP A 49 -1.89 -3.64 11.79
CA ASP A 49 -1.76 -4.41 13.03
C ASP A 49 -1.46 -5.89 12.82
N GLU A 50 -1.66 -6.42 11.61
CA GLU A 50 -1.26 -7.79 11.27
C GLU A 50 0.27 -8.00 11.21
N VAL A 51 1.04 -6.92 11.03
CA VAL A 51 2.50 -6.97 11.00
C VAL A 51 3.07 -6.09 12.13
N PRO A 52 3.63 -6.68 13.19
CA PRO A 52 4.20 -5.93 14.30
C PRO A 52 5.19 -4.85 13.84
N GLY A 53 4.99 -3.62 14.27
CA GLY A 53 5.82 -2.48 13.94
C GLY A 53 5.57 -1.87 12.56
N ALA A 54 4.55 -2.32 11.82
CA ALA A 54 4.15 -1.70 10.56
C ALA A 54 3.20 -0.51 10.76
N GLY A 55 3.14 0.35 9.74
CA GLY A 55 2.18 1.44 9.61
C GLY A 55 2.68 2.82 10.06
N PRO A 56 2.01 3.88 9.58
CA PRO A 56 2.42 5.27 9.82
C PRO A 56 2.01 5.82 11.18
N HIS A 57 1.21 5.09 11.96
CA HIS A 57 0.73 5.49 13.28
C HIS A 57 1.32 4.59 14.36
N GLY A 58 2.51 4.96 14.86
CA GLY A 58 3.22 4.20 15.90
C GLY A 58 4.05 3.03 15.41
N GLY A 59 4.11 2.80 14.09
CA GLY A 59 5.01 1.86 13.44
C GLY A 59 6.18 2.57 12.73
N PHE A 60 6.94 1.82 12.00
CA PHE A 60 8.19 2.24 11.35
C PHE A 60 8.08 2.33 9.82
N THR A 61 6.94 1.96 9.23
CA THR A 61 6.71 2.10 7.79
C THR A 61 5.70 3.20 7.49
N GLN A 62 5.84 3.82 6.33
CA GLN A 62 4.89 4.79 5.80
C GLN A 62 3.87 4.09 4.91
N SER A 63 2.85 4.85 4.50
CA SER A 63 1.80 4.45 3.58
C SER A 63 1.33 5.67 2.78
N ILE A 64 0.58 5.43 1.71
CA ILE A 64 -0.06 6.45 0.88
C ILE A 64 -1.56 6.20 0.71
N CYS A 65 -2.15 5.36 1.57
CA CYS A 65 -3.55 4.96 1.45
C CYS A 65 -4.56 6.07 1.78
N THR A 66 -4.13 7.08 2.55
CA THR A 66 -4.96 8.24 2.94
C THR A 66 -4.13 9.52 2.83
N ILE A 67 -4.77 10.69 2.91
CA ILE A 67 -4.08 11.99 2.81
C ILE A 67 -3.07 12.18 3.94
N ASP A 68 -3.44 11.90 5.18
CA ASP A 68 -2.54 12.01 6.34
C ASP A 68 -1.37 11.02 6.28
N HIS A 69 -1.58 9.82 5.72
CA HIS A 69 -0.49 8.89 5.45
C HIS A 69 0.48 9.45 4.41
N ALA A 70 -0.05 10.04 3.32
CA ALA A 70 0.78 10.62 2.28
C ALA A 70 1.59 11.83 2.78
N GLU A 71 1.01 12.66 3.64
CA GLU A 71 1.70 13.78 4.29
C GLU A 71 2.86 13.30 5.18
N LYS A 72 2.64 12.26 5.98
CA LYS A 72 3.69 11.63 6.80
C LYS A 72 4.77 10.99 5.94
N CYS A 73 4.37 10.28 4.89
CA CYS A 73 5.28 9.66 3.93
C CYS A 73 6.16 10.71 3.26
N TYR A 74 5.59 11.86 2.88
CA TYR A 74 6.35 12.97 2.33
C TYR A 74 7.34 13.58 3.32
N ALA A 75 6.92 13.77 4.58
CA ALA A 75 7.82 14.26 5.63
C ALA A 75 9.00 13.29 5.88
N ASP A 76 8.74 11.99 5.80
CA ASP A 76 9.76 10.96 5.94
C ASP A 76 10.70 10.91 4.71
N TYR A 77 10.17 11.10 3.50
CA TYR A 77 10.97 11.30 2.29
C TYR A 77 11.91 12.51 2.41
N GLN A 78 11.49 13.60 3.04
CA GLN A 78 12.38 14.76 3.26
C GLN A 78 13.58 14.37 4.14
N LYS A 79 13.38 13.56 5.19
CA LYS A 79 14.48 13.03 6.02
C LYS A 79 15.42 12.14 5.21
N LEU A 80 14.87 11.31 4.29
CA LEU A 80 15.67 10.49 3.38
C LEU A 80 16.53 11.35 2.47
N VAL A 81 16.04 12.49 1.99
CA VAL A 81 16.81 13.43 1.16
C VAL A 81 17.97 14.02 1.95
N ASP A 82 17.77 14.36 3.22
CA ASP A 82 18.81 14.93 4.09
C ASP A 82 19.83 13.87 4.55
N ASN A 83 19.38 12.62 4.73
CA ASN A 83 20.23 11.50 5.14
C ASN A 83 19.95 10.26 4.29
N PRO A 84 20.49 10.20 3.05
CA PRO A 84 20.23 9.12 2.11
C PRO A 84 20.67 7.74 2.62
N GLY A 85 19.89 6.72 2.31
CA GLY A 85 20.16 5.32 2.66
C GLY A 85 19.15 4.36 2.04
N PRO A 86 19.17 3.08 2.42
CA PRO A 86 18.32 2.07 1.80
C PRO A 86 16.82 2.37 1.96
N VAL A 87 16.05 2.00 0.94
CA VAL A 87 14.59 2.15 0.91
C VAL A 87 13.92 0.82 0.63
N ILE A 88 12.83 0.55 1.34
CA ILE A 88 11.96 -0.59 1.09
C ILE A 88 10.57 -0.08 0.71
N ILE A 89 10.05 -0.56 -0.41
CA ILE A 89 8.71 -0.26 -0.90
C ILE A 89 8.01 -1.58 -1.20
N GLY A 90 6.71 -1.65 -1.04
CA GLY A 90 6.00 -2.85 -1.47
C GLY A 90 4.64 -3.05 -0.84
N ALA A 91 4.25 -4.32 -0.74
CA ALA A 91 2.96 -4.74 -0.24
C ALA A 91 3.10 -5.91 0.73
N MET A 92 2.47 -5.78 1.88
CA MET A 92 2.45 -6.81 2.93
C MET A 92 1.56 -7.99 2.52
N PRO A 93 1.69 -9.15 3.19
CA PRO A 93 0.75 -10.24 3.03
C PRO A 93 -0.71 -9.76 3.20
N GLY A 94 -1.62 -10.28 2.38
CA GLY A 94 -3.03 -9.87 2.42
C GLY A 94 -3.37 -8.55 1.71
N ALA A 95 -2.38 -7.79 1.22
CA ALA A 95 -2.64 -6.64 0.38
C ALA A 95 -3.31 -7.06 -0.93
N SER A 96 -4.31 -6.32 -1.37
CA SER A 96 -5.05 -6.58 -2.62
C SER A 96 -4.89 -5.48 -3.67
N CYS A 97 -4.19 -4.39 -3.36
CA CYS A 97 -3.95 -3.28 -4.26
C CYS A 97 -2.44 -3.01 -4.38
N PHE A 98 -1.80 -3.54 -5.42
CA PHE A 98 -0.34 -3.46 -5.61
C PHE A 98 0.11 -2.24 -6.43
N GLY A 99 -0.76 -1.73 -7.30
CA GLY A 99 -0.47 -0.62 -8.21
C GLY A 99 0.21 0.58 -7.56
N PRO A 100 -0.32 1.11 -6.44
CA PRO A 100 0.27 2.28 -5.78
C PRO A 100 1.72 2.07 -5.29
N ALA A 101 2.12 0.85 -4.94
CA ALA A 101 3.50 0.58 -4.54
C ALA A 101 4.46 0.60 -5.75
N TYR A 102 4.03 0.07 -6.90
CA TYR A 102 4.78 0.17 -8.16
C TYR A 102 4.94 1.63 -8.59
N GLU A 103 3.84 2.38 -8.58
CA GLU A 103 3.85 3.80 -8.95
C GLU A 103 4.76 4.59 -8.01
N TYR A 104 4.63 4.42 -6.70
CA TYR A 104 5.47 5.09 -5.72
C TYR A 104 6.96 4.77 -5.94
N THR A 105 7.31 3.53 -6.28
CA THR A 105 8.69 3.14 -6.58
C THR A 105 9.27 3.96 -7.73
N MET A 106 8.53 4.11 -8.82
CA MET A 106 8.98 4.88 -9.98
C MET A 106 9.01 6.39 -9.73
N VAL A 107 8.03 6.92 -9.02
CA VAL A 107 7.98 8.34 -8.63
C VAL A 107 9.15 8.69 -7.70
N LEU A 108 9.45 7.82 -6.72
CA LEU A 108 10.58 8.03 -5.81
C LEU A 108 11.91 7.94 -6.56
N ASP A 109 12.10 6.95 -7.44
CA ASP A 109 13.30 6.85 -8.27
C ASP A 109 13.52 8.15 -9.08
N ALA A 110 12.48 8.62 -9.77
CA ALA A 110 12.54 9.85 -10.55
C ALA A 110 12.88 11.09 -9.68
N ALA A 111 12.27 11.20 -8.51
CA ALA A 111 12.54 12.29 -7.57
C ALA A 111 13.99 12.28 -7.05
N LEU A 112 14.52 11.10 -6.72
CA LEU A 112 15.90 10.91 -6.28
C LEU A 112 16.90 11.18 -7.40
N ARG A 113 16.60 10.78 -8.65
CA ARG A 113 17.43 11.11 -9.84
C ARG A 113 17.48 12.62 -10.08
N LYS A 114 16.35 13.31 -10.02
CA LYS A 114 16.27 14.77 -10.14
C LYS A 114 17.13 15.48 -9.09
N LYS A 115 17.20 14.92 -7.87
CA LYS A 115 18.05 15.43 -6.78
C LYS A 115 19.51 14.93 -6.84
N LYS A 116 19.87 14.07 -7.79
CA LYS A 116 21.19 13.42 -7.90
C LYS A 116 21.56 12.59 -6.66
N LEU A 117 20.56 11.98 -6.02
CA LEU A 117 20.73 11.17 -4.80
C LEU A 117 20.52 9.67 -5.06
N ARG A 118 19.96 9.26 -6.21
CA ARG A 118 19.56 7.88 -6.48
C ARG A 118 20.67 6.85 -6.22
N TYR A 119 21.92 7.18 -6.54
CA TYR A 119 23.08 6.31 -6.33
C TYR A 119 23.43 6.07 -4.86
N LYS A 120 22.92 6.88 -3.93
CA LYS A 120 23.08 6.73 -2.47
C LYS A 120 21.92 5.98 -1.83
N VAL A 121 20.87 5.66 -2.60
CA VAL A 121 19.61 5.11 -2.11
C VAL A 121 19.35 3.77 -2.80
N PRO A 122 19.90 2.65 -2.28
CA PRO A 122 19.52 1.32 -2.74
C PRO A 122 18.01 1.12 -2.51
N MET A 123 17.29 0.66 -3.54
CA MET A 123 15.84 0.43 -3.46
C MET A 123 15.55 -1.07 -3.56
N THR A 124 14.71 -1.55 -2.67
CA THR A 124 14.22 -2.94 -2.67
C THR A 124 12.70 -2.94 -2.62
N TYR A 125 12.08 -3.62 -3.57
CA TYR A 125 10.65 -3.87 -3.60
C TYR A 125 10.35 -5.22 -2.94
N VAL A 126 9.45 -5.24 -1.95
CA VAL A 126 9.08 -6.44 -1.18
C VAL A 126 7.60 -6.70 -1.34
N THR A 127 7.21 -7.85 -1.87
CA THR A 127 5.80 -8.12 -2.15
C THR A 127 5.42 -9.57 -1.90
N ALA A 128 4.21 -9.78 -1.40
CA ALA A 128 3.61 -11.11 -1.29
C ALA A 128 3.20 -11.71 -2.65
N GLU A 129 3.25 -10.93 -3.73
CA GLU A 129 2.97 -11.43 -5.07
C GLU A 129 3.94 -12.56 -5.45
N PRO A 130 3.50 -13.56 -6.23
CA PRO A 130 4.36 -14.67 -6.66
C PRO A 130 5.44 -14.25 -7.67
N TYR A 131 5.23 -13.14 -8.38
CA TYR A 131 6.18 -12.52 -9.30
C TYR A 131 5.83 -11.03 -9.49
N ILE A 132 6.82 -10.25 -9.91
CA ILE A 132 6.62 -8.82 -10.22
C ILE A 132 5.67 -8.65 -11.39
N GLY A 133 4.66 -7.79 -11.22
CA GLY A 133 3.63 -7.54 -12.23
C GLY A 133 2.45 -8.50 -12.18
N HIS A 134 2.34 -9.34 -11.15
CA HIS A 134 1.15 -10.17 -10.91
C HIS A 134 -0.09 -9.30 -10.61
N LEU A 135 0.08 -8.20 -9.88
CA LEU A 135 -0.93 -7.16 -9.58
C LEU A 135 -2.19 -7.67 -8.85
N GLY A 136 -2.13 -8.87 -8.28
CA GLY A 136 -3.31 -9.54 -7.71
C GLY A 136 -4.31 -10.08 -8.74
N LEU A 137 -3.98 -10.01 -10.03
CA LEU A 137 -4.84 -10.35 -11.17
C LEU A 137 -4.27 -11.49 -12.04
N ASP A 138 -3.30 -12.24 -11.52
CA ASP A 138 -2.53 -13.24 -12.28
C ASP A 138 -1.78 -12.64 -13.49
N GLY A 139 -1.50 -11.33 -13.40
CA GLY A 139 -0.90 -10.54 -14.47
C GLY A 139 -1.93 -10.08 -15.53
N VAL A 140 -1.51 -9.13 -16.35
CA VAL A 140 -2.30 -8.62 -17.48
C VAL A 140 -1.38 -8.52 -18.70
N GLY A 141 -1.61 -9.33 -19.71
CA GLY A 141 -0.72 -9.41 -20.88
C GLY A 141 0.72 -9.73 -20.47
N ASP A 142 1.69 -8.94 -20.91
CA ASP A 142 3.11 -9.07 -20.53
C ASP A 142 3.50 -8.21 -19.33
N SER A 143 2.62 -8.03 -18.37
CA SER A 143 2.88 -7.18 -17.17
C SER A 143 4.13 -7.63 -16.41
N LYS A 144 4.41 -8.94 -16.33
CA LYS A 144 5.63 -9.48 -15.71
C LYS A 144 6.89 -8.98 -16.42
N GLY A 145 6.99 -9.20 -17.73
CA GLY A 145 8.17 -8.81 -18.50
C GLY A 145 8.42 -7.31 -18.46
N ILE A 146 7.36 -6.52 -18.63
CA ILE A 146 7.40 -5.05 -18.60
C ILE A 146 7.89 -4.54 -17.23
N MET A 147 7.30 -5.03 -16.14
CA MET A 147 7.64 -4.55 -14.78
C MET A 147 9.02 -5.02 -14.33
N GLU A 148 9.41 -6.25 -14.61
CA GLU A 148 10.77 -6.74 -14.32
C GLU A 148 11.82 -5.95 -15.11
N HIS A 149 11.56 -5.63 -16.39
CA HIS A 149 12.45 -4.81 -17.20
C HIS A 149 12.59 -3.40 -16.60
N ALA A 150 11.47 -2.76 -16.29
CA ALA A 150 11.46 -1.44 -15.64
C ALA A 150 12.25 -1.44 -14.32
N PHE A 151 12.09 -2.45 -13.48
CA PHE A 151 12.82 -2.52 -12.21
C PHE A 151 14.33 -2.70 -12.41
N ARG A 152 14.75 -3.50 -13.42
CA ARG A 152 16.18 -3.64 -13.77
C ARG A 152 16.76 -2.31 -14.27
N ASP A 153 16.06 -1.62 -15.17
CA ASP A 153 16.51 -0.33 -15.73
C ASP A 153 16.63 0.77 -14.66
N HIS A 154 15.84 0.67 -13.60
CA HIS A 154 15.85 1.60 -12.49
C HIS A 154 16.67 1.12 -11.27
N ASP A 155 17.46 0.02 -11.39
CA ASP A 155 18.25 -0.57 -10.30
C ASP A 155 17.40 -0.85 -9.04
N VAL A 156 16.17 -1.30 -9.21
CA VAL A 156 15.30 -1.74 -8.13
C VAL A 156 15.44 -3.25 -7.95
N ARG A 157 15.89 -3.70 -6.79
CA ARG A 157 15.87 -5.11 -6.40
C ARG A 157 14.48 -5.51 -5.96
N TRP A 158 14.14 -6.80 -6.02
CA TRP A 158 12.85 -7.26 -5.50
C TRP A 158 12.93 -8.62 -4.81
N ILE A 159 11.98 -8.84 -3.90
CA ILE A 159 11.72 -10.11 -3.23
C ILE A 159 10.22 -10.37 -3.39
N THR A 160 9.87 -11.47 -4.05
CA THR A 160 8.49 -11.94 -4.27
C THR A 160 8.17 -13.12 -3.35
N ASN A 161 6.91 -13.56 -3.28
CA ASN A 161 6.44 -14.51 -2.27
C ASN A 161 6.92 -14.12 -0.86
N ALA A 162 6.99 -12.82 -0.60
CA ALA A 162 7.57 -12.26 0.61
C ALA A 162 6.51 -12.12 1.70
N LYS A 163 6.79 -12.69 2.85
CA LYS A 163 6.01 -12.49 4.06
C LYS A 163 6.78 -11.55 5.00
N THR A 164 6.37 -10.27 5.02
CA THR A 164 6.87 -9.36 6.06
C THR A 164 6.35 -9.85 7.41
N THR A 165 7.25 -10.22 8.31
CA THR A 165 6.90 -10.82 9.59
C THR A 165 6.95 -9.81 10.74
N LYS A 166 7.80 -8.79 10.62
CA LYS A 166 8.01 -7.77 11.66
C LYS A 166 8.76 -6.57 11.08
N VAL A 167 8.54 -5.40 11.65
CA VAL A 167 9.33 -4.19 11.38
C VAL A 167 9.83 -3.60 12.70
N GLU A 168 11.07 -3.22 12.73
CA GLU A 168 11.71 -2.47 13.82
C GLU A 168 12.26 -1.15 13.28
N ASP A 169 12.74 -0.28 14.15
CA ASP A 169 13.37 0.97 13.74
C ASP A 169 14.54 0.72 12.78
N GLY A 170 14.37 1.15 11.54
CA GLY A 170 15.35 1.01 10.48
C GLY A 170 15.60 -0.42 9.97
N LYS A 171 14.78 -1.42 10.33
CA LYS A 171 14.95 -2.81 9.91
C LYS A 171 13.62 -3.52 9.67
N MET A 172 13.52 -4.22 8.54
CA MET A 172 12.38 -5.06 8.18
C MET A 172 12.81 -6.52 8.10
N PHE A 173 11.99 -7.41 8.66
CA PHE A 173 12.18 -8.87 8.64
C PHE A 173 11.21 -9.48 7.64
N VAL A 174 11.75 -10.25 6.71
CA VAL A 174 10.99 -10.82 5.61
C VAL A 174 11.36 -12.28 5.42
N ASP A 175 10.36 -13.14 5.41
CA ASP A 175 10.49 -14.53 5.00
C ASP A 175 10.18 -14.61 3.50
N GLU A 176 11.13 -15.05 2.71
CA GLU A 176 10.95 -15.42 1.29
C GLU A 176 10.49 -16.87 1.22
N LEU A 177 9.36 -17.11 0.57
CA LEU A 177 8.73 -18.42 0.49
C LEU A 177 8.83 -18.97 -0.94
N ASP A 178 8.75 -20.29 -1.07
CA ASP A 178 8.52 -20.92 -2.37
C ASP A 178 7.03 -20.90 -2.77
N MET A 179 6.71 -21.42 -3.95
CA MET A 179 5.33 -21.50 -4.45
C MET A 179 4.44 -22.46 -3.63
N GLN A 180 5.01 -23.28 -2.77
CA GLN A 180 4.31 -24.19 -1.86
C GLN A 180 4.17 -23.59 -0.45
N GLY A 181 4.70 -22.39 -0.22
CA GLY A 181 4.67 -21.70 1.06
C GLY A 181 5.77 -22.12 2.04
N ASN A 182 6.77 -22.89 1.61
CA ASN A 182 7.89 -23.25 2.47
C ASN A 182 8.92 -22.10 2.52
N LEU A 183 9.56 -21.94 3.67
CA LEU A 183 10.60 -20.95 3.87
C LEU A 183 11.83 -21.27 3.02
N VAL A 184 12.21 -20.35 2.13
CA VAL A 184 13.42 -20.41 1.31
C VAL A 184 14.55 -19.64 1.99
N LYS A 185 14.25 -18.42 2.45
CA LYS A 185 15.25 -17.55 3.04
C LYS A 185 14.62 -16.53 3.98
N GLN A 186 15.35 -16.21 5.04
CA GLN A 186 15.02 -15.08 5.91
C GLN A 186 15.92 -13.89 5.58
N HIS A 187 15.30 -12.72 5.48
CA HIS A 187 15.99 -11.48 5.19
C HIS A 187 15.84 -10.51 6.37
N GLU A 188 16.93 -9.86 6.72
CA GLU A 188 16.96 -8.67 7.56
C GLU A 188 17.36 -7.48 6.69
N LEU A 189 16.42 -6.64 6.36
CA LEU A 189 16.59 -5.55 5.41
C LEU A 189 16.70 -4.21 6.14
N PRO A 190 17.85 -3.53 6.10
CA PRO A 190 17.94 -2.19 6.65
C PRO A 190 17.22 -1.18 5.77
N PHE A 191 16.62 -0.15 6.39
CA PHE A 191 16.03 0.97 5.65
C PHE A 191 16.15 2.31 6.39
N LYS A 192 16.11 3.39 5.62
CA LYS A 192 15.95 4.78 6.07
C LYS A 192 14.56 5.32 5.78
N HIS A 193 13.90 4.74 4.78
CA HIS A 193 12.54 5.04 4.40
C HIS A 193 11.86 3.76 3.94
N SER A 194 10.61 3.57 4.35
CA SER A 194 9.82 2.43 3.89
C SER A 194 8.38 2.85 3.65
N MET A 195 7.83 2.51 2.47
CA MET A 195 6.41 2.67 2.15
C MET A 195 5.81 1.30 1.81
N MET A 196 4.90 0.84 2.65
CA MET A 196 4.28 -0.48 2.53
C MET A 196 2.76 -0.38 2.48
N LEU A 197 2.16 -1.09 1.53
CA LEU A 197 0.71 -1.26 1.47
C LEU A 197 0.29 -2.39 2.42
N PRO A 198 -0.71 -2.19 3.28
CA PRO A 198 -1.18 -3.19 4.24
C PRO A 198 -2.16 -4.18 3.61
N ALA A 199 -2.54 -5.21 4.36
CA ALA A 199 -3.77 -5.97 4.12
C ALA A 199 -5.03 -5.10 4.25
N PHE A 200 -6.12 -5.53 3.63
CA PHE A 200 -7.43 -4.87 3.63
C PHE A 200 -8.52 -5.77 4.22
#